data_d04a4ac3cded326dda4cbfb47bb47c8b
#
_entry.id   d04a4ac3cded326dda4cbfb47bb47c8b
#
_cell.length_a   1.000
_cell.length_b   1.000
_cell.length_c   1.000
_cell.angle_alpha   90.00
_cell.angle_beta   90.00
_cell.angle_gamma   90.00
#
_symmetry.space_group_name_H-M   'P 1'
#
loop_
_entity.id
_entity.type
_entity.pdbx_description
1 polymer ?
#
loop_
_entity_poly.entity_id
_entity_poly.type
_entity_poly.pdbx_seq_one_letter_code
_entity_poly.pdbx_strand_id
1 'polypeptide(L)'
;METTEKKSVFATLNAINVNEHTEKKGNLTYLSWAWAWQAVKKAYPEAVYTIYENPQGWNYFTDGRTCWVKTGVTINGIEHIEYLPVMDNRNQSLPLERVTSFSVNTAIQRSLTKACARHGLGLYIYAGEDLPQDEVEAQAAQKKEAEDKYLQDALAAVESSTTSQAVKNLWSEYKSLQTNAAFKQAVINRGKQLQQHEAATNTNA
;
A
#
# COMPACT_ATOMS: atom_id res chain seq x y z
N MET A 1 -24.62 30.35 22.92
CA MET A 1 -24.94 29.16 22.08
C MET A 1 -23.71 28.94 21.20
N GLU A 2 -22.87 27.97 21.56
CA GLU A 2 -21.74 27.57 20.70
C GLU A 2 -22.33 26.84 19.49
N THR A 3 -22.26 27.46 18.33
CA THR A 3 -22.51 26.79 17.06
C THR A 3 -21.36 25.83 16.80
N THR A 4 -21.49 24.58 17.22
CA THR A 4 -20.58 23.50 16.84
C THR A 4 -20.66 23.37 15.31
N GLU A 5 -19.68 23.88 14.57
CA GLU A 5 -19.58 23.71 13.12
C GLU A 5 -19.61 22.20 12.82
N LYS A 6 -20.68 21.79 12.15
CA LYS A 6 -20.85 20.37 11.74
C LYS A 6 -19.79 20.04 10.70
N LYS A 7 -18.80 19.24 11.08
CA LYS A 7 -17.73 18.80 10.16
C LYS A 7 -18.35 18.23 8.87
N SER A 8 -17.77 18.54 7.73
CA SER A 8 -18.19 17.97 6.44
C SER A 8 -18.02 16.44 6.45
N VAL A 9 -18.76 15.76 5.56
CA VAL A 9 -18.63 14.29 5.37
C VAL A 9 -17.18 13.93 5.09
N PHE A 10 -16.56 14.67 4.18
CA PHE A 10 -15.16 14.45 3.81
C PHE A 10 -14.22 14.61 5.02
N ALA A 11 -14.33 15.70 5.77
CA ALA A 11 -13.47 15.94 6.93
C ALA A 11 -13.63 14.86 8.01
N THR A 12 -14.86 14.36 8.20
CA THR A 12 -15.15 13.30 9.18
C THR A 12 -14.52 11.97 8.77
N LEU A 13 -14.72 11.54 7.53
CA LEU A 13 -14.21 10.27 7.03
C LEU A 13 -12.71 10.30 6.79
N ASN A 14 -12.15 11.44 6.34
CA ASN A 14 -10.72 11.59 6.09
C ASN A 14 -9.88 11.59 7.38
N ALA A 15 -10.49 11.87 8.53
CA ALA A 15 -9.83 11.78 9.83
C ALA A 15 -9.67 10.33 10.34
N ILE A 16 -10.33 9.35 9.71
CA ILE A 16 -10.27 7.95 10.12
C ILE A 16 -8.99 7.31 9.57
N ASN A 17 -8.14 6.81 10.47
CA ASN A 17 -6.95 6.06 10.08
C ASN A 17 -7.35 4.64 9.62
N VAL A 18 -7.02 4.30 8.36
CA VAL A 18 -7.36 2.99 7.77
C VAL A 18 -6.16 2.03 7.70
N ASN A 19 -4.97 2.44 8.13
CA ASN A 19 -3.72 1.70 7.88
C ASN A 19 -3.73 0.26 8.42
N GLU A 20 -4.32 0.05 9.61
CA GLU A 20 -4.40 -1.28 10.24
C GLU A 20 -5.40 -2.23 9.54
N HIS A 21 -6.21 -1.70 8.61
CA HIS A 21 -7.25 -2.45 7.89
C HIS A 21 -6.93 -2.60 6.41
N THR A 22 -5.68 -2.34 6.04
CA THR A 22 -5.19 -2.46 4.67
C THR A 22 -4.29 -3.67 4.50
N GLU A 23 -4.33 -4.26 3.31
CA GLU A 23 -3.43 -5.32 2.86
C GLU A 23 -2.67 -4.86 1.62
N LYS A 24 -1.37 -5.16 1.56
CA LYS A 24 -0.56 -4.93 0.37
C LYS A 24 -0.58 -6.17 -0.53
N LYS A 25 -0.88 -5.97 -1.82
CA LYS A 25 -0.76 -6.98 -2.87
C LYS A 25 0.05 -6.38 -4.02
N GLY A 26 1.31 -6.76 -4.13
CA GLY A 26 2.26 -6.09 -5.03
C GLY A 26 2.46 -4.62 -4.62
N ASN A 27 2.32 -3.71 -5.57
CA ASN A 27 2.46 -2.27 -5.35
C ASN A 27 1.16 -1.59 -4.89
N LEU A 28 0.05 -2.32 -4.81
CA LEU A 28 -1.26 -1.76 -4.45
C LEU A 28 -1.59 -2.01 -2.99
N THR A 29 -2.30 -1.05 -2.42
CA THR A 29 -2.86 -1.12 -1.07
C THR A 29 -4.36 -1.35 -1.17
N TYR A 30 -4.85 -2.42 -0.56
CA TYR A 30 -6.28 -2.78 -0.54
C TYR A 30 -6.86 -2.51 0.84
N LEU A 31 -7.91 -1.73 0.90
CA LEU A 31 -8.73 -1.58 2.11
C LEU A 31 -9.82 -2.64 2.12
N SER A 32 -10.00 -3.30 3.26
CA SER A 32 -11.10 -4.27 3.43
C SER A 32 -12.45 -3.60 3.15
N TRP A 33 -13.20 -4.09 2.16
CA TRP A 33 -14.52 -3.54 1.80
C TRP A 33 -15.52 -3.60 2.95
N ALA A 34 -15.49 -4.69 3.73
CA ALA A 34 -16.40 -4.88 4.85
C ALA A 34 -16.11 -3.88 5.96
N TRP A 35 -14.83 -3.65 6.26
CA TRP A 35 -14.43 -2.65 7.23
C TRP A 35 -14.74 -1.22 6.74
N ALA A 36 -14.44 -0.91 5.47
CA ALA A 36 -14.74 0.39 4.88
C ALA A 36 -16.24 0.73 4.99
N TRP A 37 -17.09 -0.22 4.62
CA TRP A 37 -18.54 -0.04 4.73
C TRP A 37 -19.00 0.10 6.18
N GLN A 38 -18.45 -0.70 7.10
CA GLN A 38 -18.74 -0.57 8.53
C GLN A 38 -18.34 0.81 9.08
N ALA A 39 -17.18 1.33 8.70
CA ALA A 39 -16.72 2.64 9.11
C ALA A 39 -17.64 3.75 8.62
N VAL A 40 -18.06 3.69 7.34
CA VAL A 40 -19.06 4.62 6.78
C VAL A 40 -20.37 4.54 7.53
N LYS A 41 -20.91 3.34 7.75
CA LYS A 41 -22.21 3.15 8.45
C LYS A 41 -22.17 3.57 9.91
N LYS A 42 -21.03 3.45 10.59
CA LYS A 42 -20.85 3.97 11.96
C LYS A 42 -20.91 5.50 12.00
N ALA A 43 -20.27 6.17 11.03
CA ALA A 43 -20.27 7.63 10.95
C ALA A 43 -21.57 8.21 10.37
N TYR A 44 -22.16 7.50 9.41
CA TYR A 44 -23.37 7.89 8.67
C TYR A 44 -24.33 6.70 8.54
N PRO A 45 -25.18 6.42 9.53
CA PRO A 45 -26.10 5.27 9.53
C PRO A 45 -27.04 5.21 8.31
N GLU A 46 -27.40 6.38 7.74
CA GLU A 46 -28.29 6.50 6.58
C GLU A 46 -27.56 6.36 5.23
N ALA A 47 -26.23 6.15 5.25
CA ALA A 47 -25.49 5.92 4.01
C ALA A 47 -26.01 4.67 3.28
N VAL A 48 -26.13 4.77 1.96
CA VAL A 48 -26.55 3.68 1.08
C VAL A 48 -25.56 3.51 -0.06
N TYR A 49 -25.54 2.32 -0.66
CA TYR A 49 -24.79 2.11 -1.89
C TYR A 49 -25.71 1.65 -3.02
N THR A 50 -25.27 1.86 -4.25
CA THR A 50 -25.94 1.45 -5.48
C THR A 50 -24.99 0.64 -6.31
N ILE A 51 -25.43 -0.53 -6.80
CA ILE A 51 -24.79 -1.29 -7.86
C ILE A 51 -25.63 -1.06 -9.11
N TYR A 52 -25.03 -0.42 -10.12
CA TYR A 52 -25.74 -0.08 -11.35
C TYR A 52 -25.78 -1.28 -12.29
N GLU A 53 -26.90 -1.46 -12.93
CA GLU A 53 -27.12 -2.48 -13.95
C GLU A 53 -27.14 -1.87 -15.34
N ASN A 54 -26.72 -2.63 -16.33
CA ASN A 54 -26.86 -2.26 -17.74
C ASN A 54 -28.30 -2.48 -18.23
N PRO A 55 -28.67 -2.09 -19.47
CA PRO A 55 -30.03 -2.28 -19.98
C PRO A 55 -30.53 -3.72 -20.02
N GLN A 56 -29.63 -4.71 -19.97
CA GLN A 56 -29.96 -6.14 -19.92
C GLN A 56 -30.13 -6.68 -18.50
N GLY A 57 -29.99 -5.83 -17.46
CA GLY A 57 -30.08 -6.23 -16.07
C GLY A 57 -28.81 -6.89 -15.50
N TRP A 58 -27.66 -6.72 -16.16
CA TRP A 58 -26.38 -7.22 -15.64
C TRP A 58 -25.63 -6.12 -14.88
N ASN A 59 -24.98 -6.52 -13.82
CA ASN A 59 -24.23 -5.62 -12.93
C ASN A 59 -22.81 -5.29 -13.46
N TYR A 60 -22.59 -5.34 -14.76
CA TYR A 60 -21.39 -4.88 -15.46
C TYR A 60 -21.74 -4.25 -16.82
N PHE A 61 -20.84 -3.45 -17.34
CA PHE A 61 -20.90 -2.78 -18.63
C PHE A 61 -19.74 -3.27 -19.50
N THR A 62 -19.91 -3.26 -20.82
CA THR A 62 -18.87 -3.74 -21.74
C THR A 62 -18.80 -2.91 -23.00
N ASP A 63 -17.59 -2.83 -23.58
CA ASP A 63 -17.30 -2.31 -24.91
C ASP A 63 -17.17 -3.42 -25.98
N GLY A 64 -17.52 -4.65 -25.60
CA GLY A 64 -17.37 -5.85 -26.44
C GLY A 64 -15.99 -6.49 -26.38
N ARG A 65 -15.00 -5.90 -25.72
CA ARG A 65 -13.63 -6.40 -25.53
C ARG A 65 -13.31 -6.68 -24.08
N THR A 66 -13.65 -5.74 -23.22
CA THR A 66 -13.45 -5.79 -21.77
C THR A 66 -14.75 -5.41 -21.08
N CYS A 67 -14.75 -5.38 -19.75
CA CYS A 67 -15.90 -4.90 -19.01
C CYS A 67 -15.48 -4.14 -17.75
N TRP A 68 -16.41 -3.37 -17.21
CA TRP A 68 -16.28 -2.62 -15.98
C TRP A 68 -17.57 -2.65 -15.16
N VAL A 69 -17.46 -2.36 -13.89
CA VAL A 69 -18.60 -2.14 -13.01
C VAL A 69 -18.80 -0.65 -12.76
N LYS A 70 -20.03 -0.28 -12.42
CA LYS A 70 -20.40 1.06 -11.99
C LYS A 70 -21.08 0.95 -10.64
N THR A 71 -20.59 1.65 -9.63
CA THR A 71 -21.17 1.68 -8.29
C THR A 71 -21.27 3.09 -7.77
N GLY A 72 -22.09 3.32 -6.76
CA GLY A 72 -22.24 4.59 -6.08
C GLY A 72 -22.35 4.41 -4.57
N VAL A 73 -21.88 5.40 -3.82
CA VAL A 73 -22.12 5.53 -2.39
C VAL A 73 -22.73 6.89 -2.13
N THR A 74 -23.88 6.92 -1.47
CA THR A 74 -24.62 8.14 -1.15
C THR A 74 -24.57 8.40 0.36
N ILE A 75 -24.06 9.58 0.74
CA ILE A 75 -24.03 10.05 2.13
C ILE A 75 -24.62 11.46 2.18
N ASN A 76 -25.62 11.68 3.04
CA ASN A 76 -26.32 12.96 3.19
C ASN A 76 -26.86 13.51 1.84
N GLY A 77 -27.34 12.63 0.96
CA GLY A 77 -27.90 13.00 -0.35
C GLY A 77 -26.87 13.28 -1.45
N ILE A 78 -25.58 13.21 -1.16
CA ILE A 78 -24.51 13.34 -2.16
C ILE A 78 -24.04 11.95 -2.54
N GLU A 79 -24.15 11.62 -3.83
CA GLU A 79 -23.63 10.36 -4.39
C GLU A 79 -22.26 10.58 -5.04
N HIS A 80 -21.30 9.72 -4.68
CA HIS A 80 -20.05 9.56 -5.41
C HIS A 80 -20.07 8.25 -6.17
N ILE A 81 -19.96 8.35 -7.49
CA ILE A 81 -19.94 7.21 -8.42
C ILE A 81 -18.50 6.84 -8.74
N GLU A 82 -18.27 5.54 -8.81
CA GLU A 82 -16.98 4.96 -9.21
C GLU A 82 -17.19 3.96 -10.36
N TYR A 83 -16.25 3.96 -11.29
CA TYR A 83 -16.16 2.99 -12.37
C TYR A 83 -14.87 2.20 -12.20
N LEU A 84 -14.95 0.88 -12.22
CA LEU A 84 -13.76 0.03 -12.07
C LEU A 84 -13.74 -1.06 -13.14
N PRO A 85 -12.65 -1.17 -13.93
CA PRO A 85 -12.48 -2.31 -14.83
C PRO A 85 -12.49 -3.63 -14.06
N VAL A 86 -13.03 -4.68 -14.69
CA VAL A 86 -12.87 -6.05 -14.19
C VAL A 86 -11.48 -6.52 -14.60
N MET A 87 -10.62 -6.82 -13.61
CA MET A 87 -9.19 -7.01 -13.80
C MET A 87 -8.71 -8.35 -13.23
N ASP A 88 -7.58 -8.81 -13.73
CA ASP A 88 -6.84 -9.93 -13.18
C ASP A 88 -6.00 -9.52 -11.94
N ASN A 89 -5.22 -10.46 -11.42
CA ASN A 89 -4.33 -10.24 -10.27
C ASN A 89 -3.12 -9.34 -10.56
N ARG A 90 -2.89 -8.99 -11.83
CA ARG A 90 -1.85 -8.04 -12.29
C ARG A 90 -2.43 -6.65 -12.59
N ASN A 91 -3.73 -6.43 -12.28
CA ASN A 91 -4.49 -5.22 -12.58
C ASN A 91 -4.63 -4.93 -14.09
N GLN A 92 -4.53 -5.96 -14.93
CA GLN A 92 -4.83 -5.86 -16.36
C GLN A 92 -6.31 -6.17 -16.58
N SER A 93 -6.97 -5.37 -17.43
CA SER A 93 -8.38 -5.62 -17.79
C SER A 93 -8.54 -7.03 -18.35
N LEU A 94 -9.52 -7.78 -17.84
CA LEU A 94 -9.83 -9.09 -18.37
C LEU A 94 -10.52 -8.99 -19.73
N PRO A 95 -10.10 -9.78 -20.73
CA PRO A 95 -10.89 -9.97 -21.94
C PRO A 95 -12.29 -10.50 -21.58
N LEU A 96 -13.32 -10.05 -22.31
CA LEU A 96 -14.72 -10.33 -21.96
C LEU A 96 -15.03 -11.83 -21.86
N GLU A 97 -14.43 -12.65 -22.70
CA GLU A 97 -14.59 -14.11 -22.69
C GLU A 97 -14.02 -14.82 -21.43
N ARG A 98 -13.19 -14.11 -20.67
CA ARG A 98 -12.59 -14.60 -19.41
C ARG A 98 -13.26 -14.03 -18.16
N VAL A 99 -14.24 -13.16 -18.34
CA VAL A 99 -14.97 -12.55 -17.23
C VAL A 99 -15.90 -13.58 -16.59
N THR A 100 -15.89 -13.64 -15.27
CA THR A 100 -16.74 -14.51 -14.47
C THR A 100 -17.55 -13.68 -13.48
N SER A 101 -18.65 -14.23 -12.96
CA SER A 101 -19.41 -13.60 -11.88
C SER A 101 -18.54 -13.33 -10.64
N PHE A 102 -17.55 -14.17 -10.37
CA PHE A 102 -16.57 -13.96 -9.30
C PHE A 102 -15.72 -12.72 -9.55
N SER A 103 -15.16 -12.56 -10.75
CA SER A 103 -14.34 -11.38 -11.09
C SER A 103 -15.16 -10.10 -11.09
N VAL A 104 -16.41 -10.15 -11.54
CA VAL A 104 -17.36 -9.03 -11.49
C VAL A 104 -17.66 -8.65 -10.03
N ASN A 105 -18.00 -9.62 -9.18
CA ASN A 105 -18.26 -9.35 -7.76
C ASN A 105 -17.03 -8.75 -7.06
N THR A 106 -15.83 -9.24 -7.35
CA THR A 106 -14.57 -8.67 -6.82
C THR A 106 -14.41 -7.21 -7.24
N ALA A 107 -14.68 -6.90 -8.52
CA ALA A 107 -14.62 -5.53 -9.03
C ALA A 107 -15.67 -4.63 -8.35
N ILE A 108 -16.89 -5.12 -8.11
CA ILE A 108 -17.94 -4.39 -7.39
C ILE A 108 -17.48 -4.00 -5.99
N GLN A 109 -16.93 -4.93 -5.19
CA GLN A 109 -16.48 -4.64 -3.84
C GLN A 109 -15.34 -3.61 -3.82
N ARG A 110 -14.40 -3.70 -4.75
CA ARG A 110 -13.31 -2.73 -4.91
C ARG A 110 -13.83 -1.35 -5.34
N SER A 111 -14.79 -1.32 -6.27
CA SER A 111 -15.43 -0.09 -6.75
C SER A 111 -16.17 0.63 -5.62
N LEU A 112 -16.96 -0.10 -4.80
CA LEU A 112 -17.64 0.46 -3.64
C LEU A 112 -16.66 1.03 -2.61
N THR A 113 -15.53 0.37 -2.38
CA THR A 113 -14.48 0.87 -1.47
C THR A 113 -13.88 2.18 -1.99
N LYS A 114 -13.62 2.29 -3.30
CA LYS A 114 -13.17 3.55 -3.93
C LYS A 114 -14.23 4.65 -3.87
N ALA A 115 -15.51 4.30 -4.03
CA ALA A 115 -16.61 5.26 -3.84
C ALA A 115 -16.66 5.80 -2.40
N CYS A 116 -16.40 4.95 -1.38
CA CYS A 116 -16.23 5.42 0.00
C CYS A 116 -15.03 6.36 0.15
N ALA A 117 -13.93 6.08 -0.54
CA ALA A 117 -12.75 6.94 -0.51
C ALA A 117 -13.00 8.32 -1.11
N ARG A 118 -13.85 8.44 -2.13
CA ARG A 118 -14.27 9.76 -2.67
C ARG A 118 -15.01 10.60 -1.64
N HIS A 119 -15.65 9.99 -0.66
CA HIS A 119 -16.20 10.66 0.51
C HIS A 119 -15.17 10.98 1.60
N GLY A 120 -13.90 10.60 1.40
CA GLY A 120 -12.77 10.90 2.30
C GLY A 120 -12.15 9.67 3.00
N LEU A 121 -12.85 8.52 3.09
CA LEU A 121 -12.36 7.37 3.86
C LEU A 121 -11.12 6.74 3.22
N GLY A 122 -9.96 6.96 3.84
CA GLY A 122 -8.69 6.36 3.39
C GLY A 122 -8.27 6.78 1.98
N LEU A 123 -8.68 7.96 1.51
CA LEU A 123 -8.37 8.44 0.16
C LEU A 123 -6.85 8.42 -0.13
N TYR A 124 -6.03 8.66 0.88
CA TYR A 124 -4.58 8.71 0.74
C TYR A 124 -3.92 7.38 0.34
N ILE A 125 -4.60 6.22 0.57
CA ILE A 125 -4.04 4.92 0.17
C ILE A 125 -4.05 4.71 -1.34
N TYR A 126 -4.88 5.48 -2.07
CA TYR A 126 -5.00 5.43 -3.53
C TYR A 126 -4.08 6.44 -4.24
N ALA A 127 -3.33 7.25 -3.50
CA ALA A 127 -2.38 8.18 -4.08
C ALA A 127 -1.32 7.41 -4.90
N GLY A 128 -1.22 7.74 -6.19
CA GLY A 128 -0.29 7.10 -7.13
C GLY A 128 -0.81 5.85 -7.84
N GLU A 129 -2.05 5.40 -7.60
CA GLU A 129 -2.62 4.25 -8.35
C GLU A 129 -2.87 4.55 -9.84
N ASP A 130 -3.07 5.82 -10.20
CA ASP A 130 -3.38 6.25 -11.57
C ASP A 130 -2.14 6.81 -12.30
N LEU A 131 -0.93 6.57 -11.77
CA LEU A 131 0.30 6.95 -12.46
C LEU A 131 0.48 6.10 -13.73
N PRO A 132 0.96 6.69 -14.84
CA PRO A 132 1.38 5.94 -16.02
C PRO A 132 2.37 4.83 -15.66
N GLN A 133 2.29 3.70 -16.36
CA GLN A 133 3.09 2.51 -16.03
C GLN A 133 4.60 2.78 -16.09
N ASP A 134 5.03 3.62 -17.01
CA ASP A 134 6.43 4.07 -17.12
C ASP A 134 6.89 4.90 -15.91
N GLU A 135 6.02 5.74 -15.33
CA GLU A 135 6.31 6.47 -14.09
C GLU A 135 6.37 5.53 -12.88
N VAL A 136 5.47 4.54 -12.81
CA VAL A 136 5.50 3.52 -11.74
C VAL A 136 6.79 2.70 -11.81
N GLU A 137 7.21 2.29 -13.02
CA GLU A 137 8.45 1.55 -13.24
C GLU A 137 9.68 2.42 -12.91
N ALA A 138 9.68 3.70 -13.30
CA ALA A 138 10.77 4.63 -12.98
C ALA A 138 10.89 4.86 -11.47
N GLN A 139 9.77 5.04 -10.75
CA GLN A 139 9.78 5.18 -9.30
C GLN A 139 10.25 3.90 -8.59
N ALA A 140 9.83 2.73 -9.08
CA ALA A 140 10.28 1.45 -8.55
C ALA A 140 11.79 1.23 -8.77
N ALA A 141 12.32 1.62 -9.94
CA ALA A 141 13.74 1.56 -10.26
C ALA A 141 14.55 2.50 -9.36
N GLN A 142 14.12 3.75 -9.19
CA GLN A 142 14.77 4.73 -8.31
C GLN A 142 14.78 4.27 -6.85
N LYS A 143 13.67 3.70 -6.37
CA LYS A 143 13.60 3.17 -5.01
C LYS A 143 14.57 2.01 -4.81
N LYS A 144 14.63 1.09 -5.78
CA LYS A 144 15.56 -0.04 -5.74
C LYS A 144 17.02 0.43 -5.76
N GLU A 145 17.36 1.39 -6.61
CA GLU A 145 18.70 1.97 -6.68
C GLU A 145 19.09 2.63 -5.34
N ALA A 146 18.15 3.35 -4.70
CA ALA A 146 18.38 3.94 -3.39
C ALA A 146 18.58 2.88 -2.29
N GLU A 147 17.79 1.79 -2.32
CA GLU A 147 17.93 0.66 -1.39
C GLU A 147 19.26 -0.08 -1.59
N ASP A 148 19.65 -0.33 -2.85
CA ASP A 148 20.92 -0.96 -3.20
C ASP A 148 22.11 -0.09 -2.77
N LYS A 149 22.04 1.22 -3.01
CA LYS A 149 23.05 2.18 -2.54
C LYS A 149 23.15 2.20 -1.02
N TYR A 150 22.02 2.26 -0.32
CA TYR A 150 22.00 2.23 1.15
C TYR A 150 22.63 0.98 1.73
N LEU A 151 22.40 -0.18 1.10
CA LEU A 151 23.07 -1.44 1.46
C LEU A 151 24.57 -1.39 1.18
N GLN A 152 25.00 -0.85 0.04
CA GLN A 152 26.41 -0.71 -0.31
C GLN A 152 27.16 0.19 0.66
N ASP A 153 26.57 1.33 1.02
CA ASP A 153 27.14 2.27 2.00
C ASP A 153 27.30 1.61 3.37
N ALA A 154 26.30 0.83 3.79
CA ALA A 154 26.36 0.07 5.05
C ALA A 154 27.46 -1.02 5.04
N LEU A 155 27.60 -1.75 3.94
CA LEU A 155 28.65 -2.77 3.79
C LEU A 155 30.06 -2.15 3.80
N ALA A 156 30.24 -1.03 3.11
CA ALA A 156 31.51 -0.28 3.09
C ALA A 156 31.86 0.25 4.49
N ALA A 157 30.87 0.76 5.24
CA ALA A 157 31.06 1.23 6.61
C ALA A 157 31.49 0.07 7.54
N VAL A 158 30.91 -1.11 7.39
CA VAL A 158 31.30 -2.30 8.16
C VAL A 158 32.72 -2.72 7.81
N GLU A 159 33.09 -2.76 6.54
CA GLU A 159 34.42 -3.15 6.06
C GLU A 159 35.51 -2.20 6.53
N SER A 160 35.24 -0.90 6.52
CA SER A 160 36.18 0.14 6.97
C SER A 160 36.31 0.27 8.51
N SER A 161 35.47 -0.42 9.27
CA SER A 161 35.50 -0.38 10.73
C SER A 161 36.82 -0.91 11.28
N THR A 162 37.40 -0.19 12.27
CA THR A 162 38.70 -0.54 12.89
C THR A 162 38.56 -1.16 14.27
N THR A 163 37.39 -1.12 14.89
CA THR A 163 37.13 -1.67 16.23
C THR A 163 35.84 -2.49 16.26
N SER A 164 35.82 -3.50 17.14
CA SER A 164 34.61 -4.32 17.35
C SER A 164 33.42 -3.51 17.86
N GLN A 165 33.68 -2.41 18.60
CA GLN A 165 32.62 -1.51 19.07
C GLN A 165 31.99 -0.70 17.93
N ALA A 166 32.79 -0.25 16.95
CA ALA A 166 32.29 0.44 15.75
C ALA A 166 31.31 -0.45 14.96
N VAL A 167 31.64 -1.72 14.77
CA VAL A 167 30.75 -2.68 14.10
C VAL A 167 29.41 -2.87 14.83
N LYS A 168 29.42 -2.91 16.17
CA LYS A 168 28.19 -2.98 16.98
C LYS A 168 27.32 -1.71 16.83
N ASN A 169 27.96 -0.54 16.74
CA ASN A 169 27.25 0.72 16.53
C ASN A 169 26.56 0.73 15.16
N LEU A 170 27.24 0.29 14.08
CA LEU A 170 26.66 0.18 12.74
C LEU A 170 25.48 -0.81 12.69
N TRP A 171 25.56 -1.92 13.42
CA TRP A 171 24.41 -2.83 13.55
C TRP A 171 23.17 -2.12 14.12
N SER A 172 23.36 -1.25 15.10
CA SER A 172 22.27 -0.50 15.74
C SER A 172 21.78 0.67 14.88
N GLU A 173 22.66 1.25 14.07
CA GLU A 173 22.33 2.35 13.14
C GLU A 173 21.52 1.87 11.95
N TYR A 174 21.95 0.78 11.29
CA TYR A 174 21.31 0.21 10.10
C TYR A 174 20.22 -0.82 10.46
N LYS A 175 19.27 -0.44 11.34
CA LYS A 175 18.22 -1.34 11.84
C LYS A 175 17.41 -2.02 10.74
N SER A 176 17.10 -1.31 9.66
CA SER A 176 16.33 -1.84 8.51
C SER A 176 17.08 -2.94 7.74
N LEU A 177 18.41 -3.01 7.84
CA LEU A 177 19.24 -4.01 7.18
C LEU A 177 19.53 -5.24 8.04
N GLN A 178 19.07 -5.31 9.29
CA GLN A 178 19.34 -6.45 10.18
C GLN A 178 18.75 -7.78 9.68
N THR A 179 17.74 -7.74 8.83
CA THR A 179 17.15 -8.90 8.13
C THR A 179 17.86 -9.24 6.82
N ASN A 180 18.71 -8.35 6.30
CA ASN A 180 19.46 -8.58 5.06
C ASN A 180 20.62 -9.54 5.33
N ALA A 181 20.68 -10.65 4.58
CA ALA A 181 21.67 -11.71 4.79
C ALA A 181 23.10 -11.23 4.55
N ALA A 182 23.35 -10.39 3.54
CA ALA A 182 24.68 -9.89 3.21
C ALA A 182 25.21 -8.96 4.31
N PHE A 183 24.39 -7.99 4.75
CA PHE A 183 24.76 -7.09 5.85
C PHE A 183 25.02 -7.84 7.15
N LYS A 184 24.13 -8.77 7.54
CA LYS A 184 24.29 -9.60 8.72
C LYS A 184 25.61 -10.39 8.69
N GLN A 185 25.92 -11.01 7.55
CA GLN A 185 27.14 -11.78 7.39
C GLN A 185 28.40 -10.91 7.48
N ALA A 186 28.38 -9.72 6.84
CA ALA A 186 29.47 -8.76 6.91
C ALA A 186 29.78 -8.32 8.35
N VAL A 187 28.75 -7.96 9.11
CA VAL A 187 28.86 -7.56 10.52
C VAL A 187 29.47 -8.69 11.37
N ILE A 188 28.99 -9.93 11.20
CA ILE A 188 29.50 -11.09 11.95
C ILE A 188 30.99 -11.33 11.59
N ASN A 189 31.33 -11.33 10.31
CA ASN A 189 32.70 -11.61 9.87
C ASN A 189 33.67 -10.54 10.35
N ARG A 190 33.32 -9.27 10.18
CA ARG A 190 34.19 -8.15 10.58
C ARG A 190 34.35 -8.09 12.09
N GLY A 191 33.26 -8.28 12.85
CA GLY A 191 33.28 -8.33 14.31
C GLY A 191 34.24 -9.41 14.84
N LYS A 192 34.21 -10.62 14.27
CA LYS A 192 35.13 -11.72 14.64
C LYS A 192 36.59 -11.37 14.34
N GLN A 193 36.87 -10.83 13.15
CA GLN A 193 38.24 -10.43 12.75
C GLN A 193 38.84 -9.40 13.73
N LEU A 194 38.07 -8.37 14.08
CA LEU A 194 38.53 -7.30 14.96
C LEU A 194 38.70 -7.79 16.41
N GLN A 195 37.80 -8.63 16.89
CA GLN A 195 37.97 -9.24 18.23
C GLN A 195 39.22 -10.09 18.34
N GLN A 196 39.56 -10.87 17.30
CA GLN A 196 40.81 -11.66 17.28
C GLN A 196 42.05 -10.77 17.26
N HIS A 197 42.01 -9.67 16.54
CA HIS A 197 43.11 -8.71 16.46
C HIS A 197 43.29 -7.95 17.80
N GLU A 198 42.18 -7.50 18.40
CA GLU A 198 42.18 -6.81 19.70
C GLU A 198 42.72 -7.74 20.84
N ALA A 199 42.36 -9.04 20.79
CA ALA A 199 42.88 -10.02 21.76
C ALA A 199 44.39 -10.29 21.60
N ALA A 200 44.88 -10.37 20.35
CA ALA A 200 46.29 -10.58 20.07
C ALA A 200 47.20 -9.39 20.46
N THR A 201 46.67 -8.15 20.33
CA THR A 201 47.42 -6.97 20.79
C THR A 201 47.48 -6.81 22.27
N ASN A 202 46.44 -7.25 23.03
CA ASN A 202 46.41 -7.20 24.49
C ASN A 202 47.28 -8.31 25.18
N THR A 203 47.66 -9.34 24.40
CA THR A 203 48.51 -10.44 24.95
C THR A 203 50.01 -10.14 24.82
N ASN A 204 50.37 -9.13 23.99
CA ASN A 204 51.76 -8.72 23.75
C ASN A 204 52.16 -7.39 24.45
N ALA A 205 51.29 -6.85 25.31
CA ALA A 205 51.54 -5.68 26.15
C ALA A 205 51.63 -6.06 27.64
#